data_7b2dc1c1ec4cfb0ae2fc8f1bc3f5e0f4
#
_entry.id   7b2dc1c1ec4cfb0ae2fc8f1bc3f5e0f4
#
_cell.length_a   1.000
_cell.length_b   1.000
_cell.length_c   1.000
_cell.angle_alpha   90.00
_cell.angle_beta   90.00
_cell.angle_gamma   90.00
#
_symmetry.space_group_name_H-M   'P 1'
#
loop_
_entity.id
_entity.type
_entity.pdbx_description
1 polymer ?
#
loop_
_entity_poly.entity_id
_entity_poly.type
_entity_poly.pdbx_seq_one_letter_code
_entity_poly.pdbx_strand_id
1 'polypeptide(L)'
;VPQGAIALCKRLARQLGGSAVVLDPERDIARLVLRGWCFDLAAQEGASLEVDLQRRDYSINAIALPLAPEAVLLDPTGGLEALARGELVAISEANLLSDPLRLLRGLRLACELDFRLEPRTWGWIQHHHTTLAAVAGERVLAELDKLACAPAGAAGLVQVLNSGLLQAWLPPQLPLPSPLAGLTPGRADAIGLTAAEQAWALPLARLACLADGPALARLRSSRALQKRVQLLRQHWQLLNGRPLDQLDEGQRFALHSQLESDLPALLLLGTDAATPLLERWRDGDDPLFHPRPPLDGAALQHQLGLQPGPLLGQLLRHLSQERAFGRLARHCTAEPDREAVLTTARRWLHDQTQQAT
;
A
#
# COMPACT_ATOMS: atom_id res chain seq x y z
N VAL A 1 -29.96 -4.28 -13.47
CA VAL A 1 -30.98 -4.24 -14.56
C VAL A 1 -31.26 -5.67 -15.04
N PRO A 2 -32.48 -5.98 -15.54
CA PRO A 2 -32.78 -7.35 -15.97
C PRO A 2 -31.82 -7.88 -17.05
N GLN A 3 -31.49 -7.08 -18.04
CA GLN A 3 -30.54 -7.40 -19.12
C GLN A 3 -30.04 -6.11 -19.79
N GLY A 4 -28.93 -6.20 -20.52
CA GLY A 4 -28.41 -5.11 -21.34
C GLY A 4 -27.77 -3.97 -20.54
N ALA A 5 -27.10 -4.28 -19.44
CA ALA A 5 -26.45 -3.29 -18.57
C ALA A 5 -25.38 -2.46 -19.31
N ILE A 6 -24.55 -3.10 -20.16
CA ILE A 6 -23.55 -2.39 -20.99
C ILE A 6 -24.23 -1.46 -21.99
N ALA A 7 -25.29 -1.92 -22.63
CA ALA A 7 -26.04 -1.11 -23.62
C ALA A 7 -26.71 0.09 -22.93
N LEU A 8 -27.35 -0.14 -21.80
CA LEU A 8 -27.93 0.92 -20.95
C LEU A 8 -26.88 1.93 -20.50
N CYS A 9 -25.75 1.47 -19.98
CA CYS A 9 -24.64 2.30 -19.55
C CYS A 9 -24.13 3.23 -20.67
N LYS A 10 -23.87 2.68 -21.86
CA LYS A 10 -23.44 3.45 -23.04
C LYS A 10 -24.48 4.48 -23.48
N ARG A 11 -25.78 4.13 -23.40
CA ARG A 11 -26.88 5.07 -23.70
C ARG A 11 -26.93 6.21 -22.71
N LEU A 12 -26.90 5.91 -21.40
CA LEU A 12 -26.91 6.92 -20.35
C LEU A 12 -25.68 7.84 -20.41
N ALA A 13 -24.49 7.29 -20.67
CA ALA A 13 -23.28 8.07 -20.84
C ALA A 13 -23.42 9.11 -21.97
N ARG A 14 -23.97 8.70 -23.13
CA ARG A 14 -24.23 9.63 -24.25
C ARG A 14 -25.26 10.68 -23.92
N GLN A 15 -26.37 10.31 -23.27
CA GLN A 15 -27.45 11.24 -22.93
C GLN A 15 -27.08 12.25 -21.85
N LEU A 16 -26.27 11.84 -20.88
CA LEU A 16 -25.95 12.64 -19.69
C LEU A 16 -24.57 13.31 -19.75
N GLY A 17 -23.82 13.11 -20.84
CA GLY A 17 -22.45 13.66 -20.99
C GLY A 17 -21.42 13.01 -20.07
N GLY A 18 -21.58 11.70 -19.80
CA GLY A 18 -20.64 10.91 -19.00
C GLY A 18 -19.79 9.97 -19.84
N SER A 19 -19.05 9.08 -19.16
CA SER A 19 -18.23 8.03 -19.78
C SER A 19 -18.73 6.65 -19.36
N ALA A 20 -18.72 5.67 -20.30
CA ALA A 20 -19.05 4.28 -20.02
C ALA A 20 -17.80 3.41 -20.16
N VAL A 21 -17.49 2.65 -19.11
CA VAL A 21 -16.38 1.68 -19.08
C VAL A 21 -16.95 0.28 -18.92
N VAL A 22 -16.64 -0.62 -19.85
CA VAL A 22 -17.03 -2.04 -19.75
C VAL A 22 -16.08 -2.70 -18.75
N LEU A 23 -16.65 -3.26 -17.67
CA LEU A 23 -15.89 -3.95 -16.62
C LEU A 23 -15.80 -5.45 -16.87
N ASP A 24 -16.92 -6.07 -17.25
CA ASP A 24 -17.01 -7.49 -17.56
C ASP A 24 -18.02 -7.70 -18.69
N PRO A 25 -17.56 -8.02 -19.90
CA PRO A 25 -18.45 -8.22 -21.03
C PRO A 25 -19.26 -9.52 -20.95
N GLU A 26 -18.73 -10.57 -20.29
CA GLU A 26 -19.41 -11.85 -20.18
C GLU A 26 -20.58 -11.80 -19.18
N ARG A 27 -20.40 -11.05 -18.10
CA ARG A 27 -21.42 -10.82 -17.07
C ARG A 27 -22.28 -9.60 -17.31
N ASP A 28 -22.11 -8.93 -18.44
CA ASP A 28 -22.82 -7.70 -18.81
C ASP A 28 -22.73 -6.62 -17.71
N ILE A 29 -21.48 -6.28 -17.30
CA ILE A 29 -21.19 -5.28 -16.26
C ILE A 29 -20.47 -4.08 -16.87
N ALA A 30 -20.99 -2.88 -16.60
CA ALA A 30 -20.35 -1.63 -17.01
C ALA A 30 -20.45 -0.56 -15.91
N ARG A 31 -19.49 0.35 -15.92
CA ARG A 31 -19.43 1.52 -15.05
C ARG A 31 -19.76 2.78 -15.83
N LEU A 32 -20.74 3.53 -15.34
CA LEU A 32 -21.02 4.89 -15.77
C LEU A 32 -20.27 5.87 -14.84
N VAL A 33 -19.43 6.70 -15.43
CA VAL A 33 -18.77 7.82 -14.72
C VAL A 33 -19.47 9.10 -15.13
N LEU A 34 -20.08 9.80 -14.16
CA LEU A 34 -20.85 11.02 -14.39
C LEU A 34 -20.58 12.05 -13.30
N ARG A 35 -20.00 13.19 -13.65
CA ARG A 35 -19.77 14.33 -12.72
C ARG A 35 -19.07 13.93 -11.42
N GLY A 36 -18.08 13.05 -11.51
CA GLY A 36 -17.34 12.54 -10.35
C GLY A 36 -17.99 11.34 -9.63
N TRP A 37 -19.21 10.96 -9.99
CA TRP A 37 -19.86 9.76 -9.48
C TRP A 37 -19.61 8.56 -10.37
N CYS A 38 -19.51 7.39 -9.75
CA CYS A 38 -19.39 6.10 -10.42
C CYS A 38 -20.63 5.24 -10.12
N PHE A 39 -21.31 4.77 -11.18
CA PHE A 39 -22.47 3.89 -11.09
C PHE A 39 -22.14 2.58 -11.79
N ASP A 40 -22.11 1.47 -11.06
CA ASP A 40 -21.93 0.15 -11.64
C ASP A 40 -23.30 -0.42 -12.04
N LEU A 41 -23.46 -0.71 -13.31
CA LEU A 41 -24.65 -1.36 -13.88
C LEU A 41 -24.27 -2.80 -14.20
N ALA A 42 -25.03 -3.74 -13.66
CA ALA A 42 -24.87 -5.16 -13.91
C ALA A 42 -26.19 -5.78 -14.38
N ALA A 43 -26.10 -6.74 -15.28
CA ALA A 43 -27.26 -7.58 -15.60
C ALA A 43 -27.60 -8.42 -14.37
N GLN A 44 -28.91 -8.65 -14.16
CA GLN A 44 -29.40 -9.51 -13.09
C GLN A 44 -29.04 -10.96 -13.41
N GLU A 45 -28.55 -11.68 -12.41
CA GLU A 45 -28.30 -13.11 -12.52
C GLU A 45 -29.49 -13.92 -11.95
N GLY A 46 -30.07 -14.79 -12.78
CA GLY A 46 -31.20 -15.64 -12.39
C GLY A 46 -32.57 -15.08 -12.82
N ALA A 47 -33.63 -15.76 -12.37
CA ALA A 47 -34.99 -15.50 -12.84
C ALA A 47 -35.66 -14.26 -12.21
N SER A 48 -35.18 -13.82 -11.05
CA SER A 48 -35.74 -12.67 -10.33
C SER A 48 -34.64 -11.91 -9.57
N LEU A 49 -34.94 -10.68 -9.14
CA LEU A 49 -34.02 -9.90 -8.31
C LEU A 49 -33.71 -10.57 -6.99
N GLU A 50 -34.66 -11.24 -6.36
CA GLU A 50 -34.47 -12.00 -5.12
C GLU A 50 -33.45 -13.14 -5.32
N VAL A 51 -33.51 -13.85 -6.45
CA VAL A 51 -32.54 -14.91 -6.80
C VAL A 51 -31.15 -14.32 -6.98
N ASP A 52 -31.02 -13.18 -7.65
CA ASP A 52 -29.74 -12.46 -7.78
C ASP A 52 -29.17 -12.06 -6.42
N LEU A 53 -30.01 -11.50 -5.55
CA LEU A 53 -29.60 -11.10 -4.18
C LEU A 53 -29.15 -12.30 -3.34
N GLN A 54 -29.86 -13.42 -3.41
CA GLN A 54 -29.52 -14.65 -2.66
C GLN A 54 -28.20 -15.29 -3.10
N ARG A 55 -27.65 -14.93 -4.28
CA ARG A 55 -26.35 -15.45 -4.78
C ARG A 55 -25.15 -14.58 -4.40
N ARG A 56 -25.38 -13.45 -3.73
CA ARG A 56 -24.32 -12.54 -3.30
C ARG A 56 -23.47 -13.13 -2.18
N ASP A 57 -22.44 -12.41 -1.79
CA ASP A 57 -21.50 -12.83 -0.75
C ASP A 57 -22.08 -12.71 0.66
N TYR A 58 -22.47 -11.50 1.04
CA TYR A 58 -22.91 -11.14 2.40
C TYR A 58 -24.31 -10.52 2.40
N SER A 59 -25.10 -10.77 3.45
CA SER A 59 -26.49 -10.33 3.56
C SER A 59 -26.63 -8.81 3.44
N ILE A 60 -25.72 -8.03 4.02
CA ILE A 60 -25.69 -6.56 3.92
C ILE A 60 -25.48 -6.05 2.48
N ASN A 61 -24.89 -6.85 1.60
CA ASN A 61 -24.70 -6.56 0.19
C ASN A 61 -25.86 -7.06 -0.69
N ALA A 62 -26.86 -7.70 -0.08
CA ALA A 62 -28.01 -8.30 -0.74
C ALA A 62 -29.33 -7.56 -0.42
N ILE A 63 -29.24 -6.30 -0.08
CA ILE A 63 -30.37 -5.39 0.11
C ILE A 63 -30.53 -4.58 -1.17
N ALA A 64 -31.74 -4.45 -1.70
CA ALA A 64 -32.02 -3.68 -2.91
C ALA A 64 -33.22 -2.76 -2.75
N LEU A 65 -33.12 -1.56 -3.35
CA LEU A 65 -34.22 -0.63 -3.49
C LEU A 65 -34.54 -0.45 -4.96
N PRO A 66 -35.69 -0.90 -5.46
CA PRO A 66 -36.10 -0.65 -6.83
C PRO A 66 -36.24 0.84 -7.13
N LEU A 67 -35.84 1.25 -8.35
CA LEU A 67 -35.97 2.66 -8.79
C LEU A 67 -37.39 2.89 -9.35
N ALA A 68 -38.39 2.77 -8.49
CA ALA A 68 -39.79 2.98 -8.85
C ALA A 68 -40.47 3.86 -7.75
N PRO A 69 -41.50 4.65 -8.10
CA PRO A 69 -42.33 5.31 -7.09
C PRO A 69 -42.89 4.26 -6.12
N GLU A 70 -42.88 4.58 -4.83
CA GLU A 70 -43.40 3.71 -3.75
C GLU A 70 -42.69 2.34 -3.64
N ALA A 71 -41.43 2.26 -4.08
CA ALA A 71 -40.65 1.02 -4.00
C ALA A 71 -40.41 0.59 -2.56
N VAL A 72 -40.64 -0.68 -2.27
CA VAL A 72 -40.33 -1.32 -1.00
C VAL A 72 -38.92 -1.92 -1.07
N LEU A 73 -38.21 -1.77 0.02
CA LEU A 73 -36.86 -2.35 0.19
C LEU A 73 -36.95 -3.88 0.19
N LEU A 74 -36.12 -4.53 -0.66
CA LEU A 74 -36.02 -5.98 -0.77
C LEU A 74 -34.84 -6.46 0.05
N ASP A 75 -35.10 -7.34 0.99
CA ASP A 75 -34.08 -7.95 1.87
C ASP A 75 -34.36 -9.45 2.04
N PRO A 76 -34.11 -10.29 1.03
CA PRO A 76 -34.42 -11.70 1.09
C PRO A 76 -33.45 -12.49 1.97
N THR A 77 -32.42 -11.87 2.52
CA THR A 77 -31.31 -12.53 3.25
C THR A 77 -31.10 -12.04 4.68
N GLY A 78 -31.95 -11.14 5.18
CA GLY A 78 -31.84 -10.59 6.53
C GLY A 78 -30.70 -9.59 6.70
N GLY A 79 -30.33 -8.88 5.62
CA GLY A 79 -29.24 -7.90 5.62
C GLY A 79 -29.50 -6.69 6.50
N LEU A 80 -30.74 -6.22 6.60
CA LEU A 80 -31.13 -5.11 7.48
C LEU A 80 -30.94 -5.45 8.96
N GLU A 81 -31.28 -6.68 9.35
CA GLU A 81 -31.09 -7.13 10.72
C GLU A 81 -29.59 -7.31 11.05
N ALA A 82 -28.82 -7.88 10.12
CA ALA A 82 -27.36 -7.99 10.24
C ALA A 82 -26.69 -6.60 10.36
N LEU A 83 -27.14 -5.64 9.54
CA LEU A 83 -26.69 -4.26 9.58
C LEU A 83 -26.98 -3.59 10.94
N ALA A 84 -28.21 -3.76 11.47
CA ALA A 84 -28.61 -3.21 12.75
C ALA A 84 -27.81 -3.80 13.93
N ARG A 85 -27.36 -5.05 13.83
CA ARG A 85 -26.51 -5.71 14.84
C ARG A 85 -25.01 -5.45 14.68
N GLY A 86 -24.59 -4.79 13.61
CA GLY A 86 -23.17 -4.64 13.28
C GLY A 86 -22.50 -5.99 13.02
N GLU A 87 -23.18 -6.90 12.34
CA GLU A 87 -22.70 -8.25 12.05
C GLU A 87 -22.53 -8.47 10.56
N LEU A 88 -21.44 -9.10 10.18
CA LEU A 88 -21.20 -9.54 8.80
C LEU A 88 -21.58 -11.01 8.69
N VAL A 89 -22.69 -11.27 8.01
CA VAL A 89 -23.29 -12.60 7.84
C VAL A 89 -23.18 -13.02 6.39
N ALA A 90 -22.49 -14.11 6.09
CA ALA A 90 -22.47 -14.71 4.77
C ALA A 90 -23.82 -15.37 4.45
N ILE A 91 -24.31 -15.19 3.23
CA ILE A 91 -25.62 -15.71 2.83
C ILE A 91 -25.62 -17.23 2.84
N SER A 92 -24.57 -17.86 2.32
CA SER A 92 -24.38 -19.32 2.36
C SER A 92 -22.91 -19.69 2.18
N GLU A 93 -22.56 -20.88 2.62
CA GLU A 93 -21.26 -21.50 2.38
C GLU A 93 -20.97 -21.65 0.88
N ALA A 94 -21.98 -22.13 0.12
CA ALA A 94 -21.88 -22.28 -1.34
C ALA A 94 -21.57 -20.97 -2.06
N ASN A 95 -22.14 -19.86 -1.59
CA ASN A 95 -21.86 -18.53 -2.17
C ASN A 95 -20.40 -18.12 -1.92
N LEU A 96 -19.85 -18.39 -0.73
CA LEU A 96 -18.43 -18.10 -0.46
C LEU A 96 -17.51 -18.93 -1.37
N LEU A 97 -17.85 -20.20 -1.60
CA LEU A 97 -17.06 -21.11 -2.42
C LEU A 97 -17.20 -20.86 -3.93
N SER A 98 -18.30 -20.25 -4.38
CA SER A 98 -18.48 -19.89 -5.80
C SER A 98 -17.44 -18.86 -6.29
N ASP A 99 -16.92 -18.02 -5.42
CA ASP A 99 -15.74 -17.18 -5.62
C ASP A 99 -14.95 -17.11 -4.29
N PRO A 100 -13.89 -17.90 -4.14
CA PRO A 100 -13.15 -17.95 -2.87
C PRO A 100 -12.56 -16.62 -2.40
N LEU A 101 -12.45 -15.62 -3.27
CA LEU A 101 -12.08 -14.26 -2.86
C LEU A 101 -13.07 -13.67 -1.84
N ARG A 102 -14.33 -14.14 -1.84
CA ARG A 102 -15.35 -13.71 -0.88
C ARG A 102 -14.96 -14.01 0.58
N LEU A 103 -14.15 -15.06 0.81
CA LEU A 103 -13.60 -15.36 2.15
C LEU A 103 -12.75 -14.18 2.67
N LEU A 104 -11.82 -13.69 1.85
CA LEU A 104 -10.98 -12.55 2.19
C LEU A 104 -11.77 -11.23 2.24
N ARG A 105 -12.74 -11.06 1.32
CA ARG A 105 -13.65 -9.90 1.31
C ARG A 105 -14.43 -9.76 2.61
N GLY A 106 -14.81 -10.88 3.26
CA GLY A 106 -15.47 -10.85 4.55
C GLY A 106 -14.64 -10.18 5.63
N LEU A 107 -13.39 -10.56 5.74
CA LEU A 107 -12.47 -9.94 6.71
C LEU A 107 -12.27 -8.44 6.42
N ARG A 108 -12.14 -8.08 5.14
CA ARG A 108 -12.03 -6.69 4.75
C ARG A 108 -13.30 -5.88 5.10
N LEU A 109 -14.48 -6.39 4.73
CA LEU A 109 -15.75 -5.69 5.01
C LEU A 109 -16.00 -5.54 6.50
N ALA A 110 -15.70 -6.57 7.30
CA ALA A 110 -15.81 -6.48 8.75
C ALA A 110 -14.95 -5.35 9.32
N CYS A 111 -13.71 -5.19 8.82
CA CYS A 111 -12.81 -4.12 9.27
C CYS A 111 -13.18 -2.73 8.74
N GLU A 112 -13.69 -2.63 7.51
CA GLU A 112 -14.11 -1.35 6.93
C GLU A 112 -15.36 -0.78 7.60
N LEU A 113 -16.28 -1.66 8.00
CA LEU A 113 -17.56 -1.30 8.59
C LEU A 113 -17.57 -1.33 10.13
N ASP A 114 -16.47 -1.77 10.73
CA ASP A 114 -16.37 -2.05 12.17
C ASP A 114 -17.45 -3.04 12.65
N PHE A 115 -17.66 -4.09 11.86
CA PHE A 115 -18.63 -5.16 12.10
C PHE A 115 -17.95 -6.41 12.65
N ARG A 116 -18.67 -7.17 13.44
CA ARG A 116 -18.24 -8.49 13.88
C ARG A 116 -18.58 -9.54 12.83
N LEU A 117 -17.66 -10.47 12.57
CA LEU A 117 -17.98 -11.66 11.79
C LEU A 117 -18.92 -12.57 12.59
N GLU A 118 -20.03 -12.94 11.99
CA GLU A 118 -20.94 -13.93 12.58
C GLU A 118 -20.18 -15.26 12.74
N PRO A 119 -20.34 -15.97 13.88
CA PRO A 119 -19.53 -17.15 14.20
C PRO A 119 -19.54 -18.27 13.15
N ARG A 120 -20.67 -18.53 12.52
CA ARG A 120 -20.80 -19.53 11.44
C ARG A 120 -20.06 -19.09 10.18
N THR A 121 -20.17 -17.82 9.82
CA THR A 121 -19.41 -17.21 8.72
C THR A 121 -17.90 -17.33 8.96
N TRP A 122 -17.43 -17.03 10.16
CA TRP A 122 -16.03 -17.22 10.54
C TRP A 122 -15.59 -18.68 10.45
N GLY A 123 -16.41 -19.62 10.91
CA GLY A 123 -16.16 -21.06 10.78
C GLY A 123 -15.97 -21.50 9.32
N TRP A 124 -16.80 -20.99 8.39
CA TRP A 124 -16.65 -21.27 6.96
C TRP A 124 -15.36 -20.68 6.38
N ILE A 125 -15.00 -19.44 6.76
CA ILE A 125 -13.75 -18.82 6.33
C ILE A 125 -12.54 -19.68 6.75
N GLN A 126 -12.50 -20.13 8.00
CA GLN A 126 -11.43 -20.98 8.50
C GLN A 126 -11.40 -22.36 7.85
N HIS A 127 -12.58 -22.98 7.64
CA HIS A 127 -12.67 -24.32 7.06
C HIS A 127 -12.20 -24.35 5.60
N HIS A 128 -12.53 -23.32 4.84
CA HIS A 128 -12.26 -23.27 3.40
C HIS A 128 -11.06 -22.37 3.02
N HIS A 129 -10.20 -22.00 3.97
CA HIS A 129 -9.08 -21.09 3.74
C HIS A 129 -8.18 -21.49 2.57
N THR A 130 -7.97 -22.80 2.34
CA THR A 130 -7.11 -23.31 1.26
C THR A 130 -7.64 -23.02 -0.13
N THR A 131 -8.96 -22.83 -0.29
CA THR A 131 -9.58 -22.56 -1.60
C THR A 131 -9.17 -21.22 -2.18
N LEU A 132 -8.74 -20.25 -1.35
CA LEU A 132 -8.26 -18.96 -1.81
C LEU A 132 -7.03 -19.10 -2.73
N ALA A 133 -6.25 -20.17 -2.63
CA ALA A 133 -5.10 -20.45 -3.49
C ALA A 133 -5.44 -20.53 -4.98
N ALA A 134 -6.69 -20.81 -5.33
CA ALA A 134 -7.16 -20.82 -6.73
C ALA A 134 -7.45 -19.43 -7.31
N VAL A 135 -7.50 -18.39 -6.47
CA VAL A 135 -7.76 -17.02 -6.91
C VAL A 135 -6.49 -16.38 -7.45
N ALA A 136 -6.61 -15.58 -8.51
CA ALA A 136 -5.48 -14.85 -9.06
C ALA A 136 -4.88 -13.88 -8.04
N GLY A 137 -3.53 -13.86 -7.92
CA GLY A 137 -2.82 -13.13 -6.87
C GLY A 137 -3.11 -11.63 -6.85
N GLU A 138 -3.29 -11.01 -8.02
CA GLU A 138 -3.67 -9.59 -8.15
C GLU A 138 -5.02 -9.26 -7.52
N ARG A 139 -5.99 -10.19 -7.57
CA ARG A 139 -7.29 -10.01 -6.91
C ARG A 139 -7.15 -10.09 -5.40
N VAL A 140 -6.33 -11.03 -4.92
CA VAL A 140 -6.01 -11.17 -3.49
C VAL A 140 -5.30 -9.92 -2.98
N LEU A 141 -4.29 -9.44 -3.71
CA LEU A 141 -3.56 -8.22 -3.36
C LEU A 141 -4.50 -7.00 -3.27
N ALA A 142 -5.42 -6.86 -4.23
CA ALA A 142 -6.37 -5.74 -4.23
C ALA A 142 -7.28 -5.71 -3.00
N GLU A 143 -7.66 -6.86 -2.44
CA GLU A 143 -8.42 -6.92 -1.19
C GLU A 143 -7.51 -6.65 0.03
N LEU A 144 -6.25 -7.13 0.01
CA LEU A 144 -5.27 -6.84 1.06
C LEU A 144 -4.90 -5.36 1.12
N ASP A 145 -4.76 -4.69 -0.02
CA ASP A 145 -4.48 -3.25 -0.09
C ASP A 145 -5.61 -2.44 0.54
N LYS A 146 -6.87 -2.77 0.22
CA LYS A 146 -8.04 -2.13 0.84
C LYS A 146 -8.07 -2.38 2.35
N LEU A 147 -7.83 -3.61 2.76
CA LEU A 147 -7.79 -3.97 4.18
C LEU A 147 -6.64 -3.23 4.91
N ALA A 148 -5.47 -3.14 4.27
CA ALA A 148 -4.33 -2.40 4.84
C ALA A 148 -4.63 -0.91 5.01
N CYS A 149 -5.48 -0.33 4.16
CA CYS A 149 -5.93 1.07 4.24
C CYS A 149 -7.04 1.29 5.29
N ALA A 150 -7.77 0.25 5.70
CA ALA A 150 -8.86 0.39 6.65
C ALA A 150 -8.37 0.87 8.04
N PRO A 151 -9.17 1.66 8.79
CA PRO A 151 -8.81 2.08 10.14
C PRO A 151 -8.43 0.91 11.04
N ALA A 152 -9.23 -0.14 11.08
CA ALA A 152 -8.97 -1.39 11.82
C ALA A 152 -8.08 -2.39 11.04
N GLY A 153 -7.40 -1.95 9.98
CA GLY A 153 -6.67 -2.83 9.05
C GLY A 153 -5.58 -3.69 9.69
N ALA A 154 -4.92 -3.19 10.75
CA ALA A 154 -3.94 -3.97 11.50
C ALA A 154 -4.57 -5.22 12.13
N ALA A 155 -5.69 -5.05 12.83
CA ALA A 155 -6.43 -6.16 13.44
C ALA A 155 -6.98 -7.12 12.37
N GLY A 156 -7.50 -6.58 11.26
CA GLY A 156 -7.99 -7.39 10.14
C GLY A 156 -6.90 -8.23 9.49
N LEU A 157 -5.73 -7.67 9.26
CA LEU A 157 -4.59 -8.43 8.70
C LEU A 157 -4.11 -9.53 9.67
N VAL A 158 -4.16 -9.29 10.98
CA VAL A 158 -3.91 -10.35 11.99
C VAL A 158 -4.95 -11.45 11.88
N GLN A 159 -6.23 -11.12 11.70
CA GLN A 159 -7.28 -12.13 11.48
C GLN A 159 -7.06 -12.92 10.18
N VAL A 160 -6.63 -12.25 9.09
CA VAL A 160 -6.26 -12.92 7.82
C VAL A 160 -5.14 -13.91 8.03
N LEU A 161 -4.10 -13.58 8.80
CA LEU A 161 -3.02 -14.50 9.14
C LEU A 161 -3.53 -15.69 9.95
N ASN A 162 -4.35 -15.44 10.97
CA ASN A 162 -4.90 -16.47 11.85
C ASN A 162 -5.90 -17.39 11.14
N SER A 163 -6.55 -16.93 10.08
CA SER A 163 -7.47 -17.74 9.27
C SER A 163 -6.77 -18.74 8.35
N GLY A 164 -5.46 -18.56 8.09
CA GLY A 164 -4.72 -19.39 7.13
C GLY A 164 -4.92 -19.02 5.66
N LEU A 165 -5.74 -18.02 5.34
CA LEU A 165 -6.08 -17.64 3.96
C LEU A 165 -4.87 -17.35 3.07
N LEU A 166 -3.76 -16.88 3.62
CA LEU A 166 -2.58 -16.49 2.87
C LEU A 166 -1.48 -17.56 2.80
N GLN A 167 -1.72 -18.78 3.28
CA GLN A 167 -0.69 -19.82 3.32
C GLN A 167 -0.08 -20.15 1.95
N ALA A 168 -0.83 -19.99 0.86
CA ALA A 168 -0.32 -20.21 -0.50
C ALA A 168 0.69 -19.16 -0.97
N TRP A 169 0.64 -17.95 -0.42
CA TRP A 169 1.48 -16.83 -0.83
C TRP A 169 2.57 -16.45 0.16
N LEU A 170 2.32 -16.69 1.45
CA LEU A 170 3.29 -16.36 2.49
C LEU A 170 4.17 -17.56 2.79
N PRO A 171 5.49 -17.39 2.99
CA PRO A 171 6.34 -18.46 3.48
C PRO A 171 5.95 -18.82 4.92
N PRO A 172 6.07 -20.12 5.31
CA PRO A 172 5.68 -20.61 6.65
C PRO A 172 6.40 -19.94 7.81
N GLN A 173 7.51 -19.27 7.54
CA GLN A 173 8.42 -18.68 8.55
C GLN A 173 8.84 -17.28 8.14
N LEU A 174 7.90 -16.41 7.74
CA LEU A 174 8.26 -14.99 7.70
C LEU A 174 8.56 -14.56 9.15
N PRO A 175 9.79 -14.13 9.47
CA PRO A 175 10.00 -13.39 10.70
C PRO A 175 9.18 -12.12 10.57
N LEU A 176 7.99 -12.14 11.18
CA LEU A 176 7.12 -10.97 11.20
C LEU A 176 7.85 -9.93 12.03
N PRO A 177 8.12 -8.74 11.47
CA PRO A 177 8.45 -7.61 12.31
C PRO A 177 7.28 -7.46 13.28
N SER A 178 7.55 -7.59 14.55
CA SER A 178 6.59 -7.24 15.59
C SER A 178 6.29 -5.75 15.51
N PRO A 179 5.09 -5.32 15.70
CA PRO A 179 3.81 -5.98 15.82
C PRO A 179 2.82 -5.41 14.80
N LEU A 180 2.42 -6.17 13.82
CA LEU A 180 1.33 -5.81 12.91
C LEU A 180 0.11 -5.25 13.65
N ALA A 181 -0.26 -5.86 14.77
CA ALA A 181 -1.35 -5.41 15.63
C ALA A 181 -1.18 -3.97 16.17
N GLY A 182 0.06 -3.52 16.34
CA GLY A 182 0.37 -2.18 16.82
C GLY A 182 0.32 -1.09 15.75
N LEU A 183 0.21 -1.44 14.45
CA LEU A 183 0.16 -0.46 13.36
C LEU A 183 -1.23 0.16 13.21
N THR A 184 -1.62 0.93 14.22
CA THR A 184 -2.93 1.59 14.31
C THR A 184 -2.82 3.09 13.99
N PRO A 185 -3.94 3.76 13.64
CA PRO A 185 -3.95 5.22 13.53
C PRO A 185 -3.45 5.91 14.81
N GLY A 186 -3.83 5.41 15.99
CA GLY A 186 -3.38 5.97 17.27
C GLY A 186 -1.86 5.91 17.46
N ARG A 187 -1.17 4.84 16.98
CA ARG A 187 0.29 4.81 16.95
C ARG A 187 0.85 5.86 15.98
N ALA A 188 0.24 6.00 14.82
CA ALA A 188 0.67 6.99 13.84
C ALA A 188 0.54 8.43 14.38
N ASP A 189 -0.55 8.73 15.09
CA ASP A 189 -0.73 9.99 15.81
C ASP A 189 0.35 10.18 16.89
N ALA A 190 0.60 9.14 17.68
CA ALA A 190 1.58 9.19 18.78
C ALA A 190 3.01 9.47 18.31
N ILE A 191 3.40 9.02 17.11
CA ILE A 191 4.69 9.36 16.50
C ILE A 191 4.68 10.68 15.72
N GLY A 192 3.54 11.35 15.60
CA GLY A 192 3.39 12.68 15.01
C GLY A 192 3.17 12.68 13.49
N LEU A 193 2.61 11.62 12.89
CA LEU A 193 2.22 11.61 11.47
C LEU A 193 0.95 12.40 11.25
N THR A 194 0.94 13.23 10.20
CA THR A 194 -0.27 13.88 9.72
C THR A 194 -1.23 12.88 9.06
N ALA A 195 -2.52 13.22 8.95
CA ALA A 195 -3.50 12.35 8.28
C ALA A 195 -3.10 12.00 6.83
N ALA A 196 -2.48 12.94 6.11
CA ALA A 196 -1.99 12.70 4.76
C ALA A 196 -0.83 11.70 4.73
N GLU A 197 0.09 11.77 5.69
CA GLU A 197 1.19 10.82 5.83
C GLU A 197 0.70 9.43 6.27
N GLN A 198 -0.24 9.38 7.20
CA GLN A 198 -0.86 8.13 7.65
C GLN A 198 -1.53 7.36 6.51
N ALA A 199 -2.21 8.07 5.60
CA ALA A 199 -2.95 7.48 4.49
C ALA A 199 -2.10 6.56 3.60
N TRP A 200 -0.79 6.79 3.51
CA TRP A 200 0.11 5.94 2.73
C TRP A 200 1.15 5.19 3.56
N ALA A 201 1.58 5.72 4.70
CA ALA A 201 2.62 5.09 5.53
C ALA A 201 2.08 3.88 6.29
N LEU A 202 0.88 3.96 6.87
CA LEU A 202 0.25 2.83 7.56
C LEU A 202 0.02 1.61 6.65
N PRO A 203 -0.62 1.74 5.47
CA PRO A 203 -0.79 0.61 4.56
C PRO A 203 0.55 -0.01 4.14
N LEU A 204 1.56 0.81 3.84
CA LEU A 204 2.87 0.31 3.46
C LEU A 204 3.55 -0.46 4.61
N ALA A 205 3.53 0.08 5.83
CA ALA A 205 4.08 -0.58 7.00
C ALA A 205 3.36 -1.91 7.31
N ARG A 206 2.04 -1.93 7.21
CA ARG A 206 1.20 -3.13 7.38
C ARG A 206 1.52 -4.20 6.35
N LEU A 207 1.64 -3.82 5.07
CA LEU A 207 2.02 -4.75 4.00
C LEU A 207 3.46 -5.26 4.18
N ALA A 208 4.38 -4.43 4.62
CA ALA A 208 5.75 -4.83 4.93
C ALA A 208 5.82 -5.81 6.12
N CYS A 209 4.90 -5.73 7.07
CA CYS A 209 4.75 -6.76 8.11
C CYS A 209 4.19 -8.06 7.54
N LEU A 210 3.23 -7.97 6.62
CA LEU A 210 2.48 -9.12 6.10
C LEU A 210 3.30 -9.94 5.10
N ALA A 211 4.09 -9.32 4.22
CA ALA A 211 4.72 -9.96 3.07
C ALA A 211 6.13 -9.44 2.80
N ASP A 212 6.98 -10.30 2.23
CA ASP A 212 8.27 -9.92 1.65
C ASP A 212 8.16 -9.70 0.13
N GLY A 213 9.27 -9.33 -0.51
CA GLY A 213 9.32 -9.13 -1.96
C GLY A 213 8.89 -10.37 -2.76
N PRO A 214 9.39 -11.58 -2.48
CA PRO A 214 8.94 -12.82 -3.10
C PRO A 214 7.44 -13.12 -2.91
N ALA A 215 6.89 -12.89 -1.72
CA ALA A 215 5.45 -13.06 -1.47
C ALA A 215 4.61 -12.07 -2.28
N LEU A 216 5.02 -10.80 -2.32
CA LEU A 216 4.40 -9.78 -3.15
C LEU A 216 4.50 -10.09 -4.65
N ALA A 217 5.59 -10.70 -5.09
CA ALA A 217 5.73 -11.15 -6.49
C ALA A 217 4.72 -12.27 -6.82
N ARG A 218 4.52 -13.23 -5.91
CA ARG A 218 3.45 -14.26 -6.07
C ARG A 218 2.05 -13.64 -6.12
N LEU A 219 1.82 -12.57 -5.36
CA LEU A 219 0.60 -11.76 -5.40
C LEU A 219 0.54 -10.82 -6.62
N ARG A 220 1.49 -10.92 -7.56
CA ARG A 220 1.57 -10.13 -8.80
C ARG A 220 1.57 -8.61 -8.56
N SER A 221 2.19 -8.18 -7.47
CA SER A 221 2.38 -6.76 -7.19
C SER A 221 3.33 -6.08 -8.18
N SER A 222 3.27 -4.74 -8.23
CA SER A 222 4.23 -3.97 -9.02
C SER A 222 5.67 -4.13 -8.49
N ARG A 223 6.65 -4.05 -9.39
CA ARG A 223 8.08 -4.05 -9.00
C ARG A 223 8.43 -2.90 -8.05
N ALA A 224 7.74 -1.77 -8.19
CA ALA A 224 7.91 -0.62 -7.30
C ALA A 224 7.50 -0.97 -5.86
N LEU A 225 6.33 -1.58 -5.65
CA LEU A 225 5.88 -2.01 -4.32
C LEU A 225 6.81 -3.08 -3.72
N GLN A 226 7.23 -4.07 -4.51
CA GLN A 226 8.18 -5.10 -4.07
C GLN A 226 9.48 -4.46 -3.56
N LYS A 227 10.05 -3.52 -4.31
CA LYS A 227 11.28 -2.80 -3.95
C LYS A 227 11.08 -1.97 -2.67
N ARG A 228 10.00 -1.23 -2.55
CA ARG A 228 9.69 -0.43 -1.35
C ARG A 228 9.60 -1.30 -0.11
N VAL A 229 8.81 -2.37 -0.16
CA VAL A 229 8.67 -3.32 0.96
C VAL A 229 10.00 -4.01 1.29
N GLN A 230 10.77 -4.43 0.29
CA GLN A 230 12.07 -5.05 0.50
C GLN A 230 13.04 -4.11 1.22
N LEU A 231 13.18 -2.86 0.76
CA LEU A 231 14.05 -1.85 1.39
C LEU A 231 13.59 -1.53 2.81
N LEU A 232 12.28 -1.38 3.02
CA LEU A 232 11.72 -1.11 4.34
C LEU A 232 12.05 -2.23 5.33
N ARG A 233 11.85 -3.49 4.95
CA ARG A 233 12.19 -4.67 5.77
C ARG A 233 13.69 -4.78 6.02
N GLN A 234 14.51 -4.53 5.02
CA GLN A 234 15.98 -4.58 5.11
C GLN A 234 16.51 -3.57 6.13
N HIS A 235 16.06 -2.32 6.07
CA HIS A 235 16.47 -1.29 7.02
C HIS A 235 15.88 -1.49 8.41
N TRP A 236 14.65 -2.00 8.50
CA TRP A 236 14.07 -2.36 9.78
C TRP A 236 14.87 -3.48 10.47
N GLN A 237 15.29 -4.52 9.73
CA GLN A 237 16.15 -5.59 10.24
C GLN A 237 17.54 -5.06 10.64
N LEU A 238 18.12 -4.14 9.84
CA LEU A 238 19.39 -3.50 10.16
C LEU A 238 19.33 -2.72 11.48
N LEU A 239 18.21 -2.02 11.70
CA LEU A 239 17.99 -1.30 12.95
C LEU A 239 17.89 -2.25 14.14
N ASN A 240 17.18 -3.36 14.01
CA ASN A 240 16.99 -4.35 15.08
C ASN A 240 16.67 -3.73 16.45
N GLY A 241 15.72 -2.77 16.46
CA GLY A 241 15.33 -2.02 17.66
C GLY A 241 16.28 -0.90 18.09
N ARG A 242 17.41 -0.69 17.39
CA ARG A 242 18.35 0.42 17.69
C ARG A 242 17.80 1.73 17.12
N PRO A 243 18.03 2.86 17.81
CA PRO A 243 17.79 4.19 17.27
C PRO A 243 18.63 4.47 16.01
N LEU A 244 18.12 5.33 15.11
CA LEU A 244 18.81 5.66 13.86
C LEU A 244 20.19 6.31 14.04
N ASP A 245 20.38 7.06 15.13
CA ASP A 245 21.64 7.75 15.47
C ASP A 245 22.77 6.79 15.87
N GLN A 246 22.45 5.55 16.25
CA GLN A 246 23.43 4.51 16.55
C GLN A 246 23.98 3.79 15.30
N LEU A 247 23.42 4.06 14.13
CA LEU A 247 23.99 3.60 12.87
C LEU A 247 25.23 4.41 12.51
N ASP A 248 26.21 3.79 11.86
CA ASP A 248 27.33 4.51 11.28
C ASP A 248 26.89 5.46 10.15
N GLU A 249 27.78 6.39 9.76
CA GLU A 249 27.45 7.38 8.72
C GLU A 249 27.04 6.75 7.38
N GLY A 250 27.72 5.66 6.96
CA GLY A 250 27.43 4.96 5.71
C GLY A 250 26.05 4.31 5.75
N GLN A 251 25.70 3.67 6.86
CA GLN A 251 24.39 3.05 7.10
C GLN A 251 23.27 4.10 7.14
N ARG A 252 23.50 5.21 7.87
CA ARG A 252 22.54 6.33 7.93
C ARG A 252 22.30 6.96 6.57
N PHE A 253 23.38 7.24 5.82
CA PHE A 253 23.27 7.77 4.47
C PHE A 253 22.53 6.82 3.53
N ALA A 254 22.86 5.52 3.57
CA ALA A 254 22.17 4.51 2.77
C ALA A 254 20.68 4.42 3.10
N LEU A 255 20.32 4.43 4.39
CA LEU A 255 18.93 4.41 4.86
C LEU A 255 18.15 5.61 4.30
N HIS A 256 18.63 6.84 4.52
CA HIS A 256 17.92 8.04 4.06
C HIS A 256 17.88 8.14 2.54
N SER A 257 18.93 7.71 1.82
CA SER A 257 18.93 7.69 0.36
C SER A 257 17.94 6.68 -0.23
N GLN A 258 17.74 5.55 0.42
CA GLN A 258 16.91 4.45 -0.09
C GLN A 258 15.45 4.54 0.37
N LEU A 259 15.21 5.09 1.56
CA LEU A 259 13.87 5.25 2.15
C LEU A 259 13.43 6.72 2.20
N GLU A 260 13.97 7.59 1.36
CA GLU A 260 13.68 9.02 1.38
C GLU A 260 12.15 9.31 1.47
N SER A 261 11.36 8.68 0.61
CA SER A 261 9.90 8.82 0.61
C SER A 261 9.19 7.92 1.62
N ASP A 262 9.85 6.87 2.13
CA ASP A 262 9.23 5.80 2.92
C ASP A 262 9.65 5.79 4.39
N LEU A 263 10.45 6.78 4.83
CA LEU A 263 10.91 6.89 6.21
C LEU A 263 9.76 6.89 7.24
N PRO A 264 8.63 7.59 7.04
CA PRO A 264 7.48 7.50 7.95
C PRO A 264 6.97 6.06 8.18
N ALA A 265 6.97 5.23 7.14
CA ALA A 265 6.58 3.83 7.27
C ALA A 265 7.61 3.02 8.09
N LEU A 266 8.91 3.32 7.97
CA LEU A 266 9.94 2.70 8.81
C LEU A 266 9.78 3.09 10.28
N LEU A 267 9.49 4.36 10.56
CA LEU A 267 9.29 4.87 11.93
C LEU A 267 8.07 4.22 12.62
N LEU A 268 7.03 3.90 11.87
CA LEU A 268 5.91 3.10 12.38
C LEU A 268 6.32 1.71 12.85
N LEU A 269 7.32 1.11 12.22
CA LEU A 269 7.77 -0.26 12.52
C LEU A 269 8.66 -0.35 13.75
N GLY A 270 9.30 0.72 14.21
CA GLY A 270 10.38 0.46 15.15
C GLY A 270 10.78 1.49 16.20
N THR A 271 10.31 2.73 16.20
CA THR A 271 10.85 3.72 17.14
C THR A 271 9.79 4.56 17.84
N ASP A 272 9.96 4.77 19.17
CA ASP A 272 9.08 5.63 19.94
C ASP A 272 9.46 7.12 19.86
N ALA A 273 10.69 7.45 19.41
CA ALA A 273 11.22 8.82 19.31
C ALA A 273 11.23 9.34 17.86
N ALA A 274 10.07 9.28 17.17
CA ALA A 274 9.99 9.61 15.75
C ALA A 274 9.82 11.11 15.45
N THR A 275 9.25 11.89 16.35
CA THR A 275 8.88 13.30 16.09
C THR A 275 10.05 14.16 15.59
N PRO A 276 11.25 14.18 16.22
CA PRO A 276 12.36 14.99 15.72
C PRO A 276 12.88 14.53 14.34
N LEU A 277 12.74 13.23 14.04
CA LEU A 277 13.14 12.68 12.76
C LEU A 277 12.15 13.08 11.65
N LEU A 278 10.86 13.11 11.97
CA LEU A 278 9.81 13.55 11.04
C LEU A 278 9.91 15.05 10.74
N GLU A 279 10.25 15.89 11.71
CA GLU A 279 10.48 17.31 11.49
C GLU A 279 11.62 17.54 10.49
N ARG A 280 12.73 16.84 10.64
CA ARG A 280 13.84 16.89 9.69
C ARG A 280 13.48 16.32 8.32
N TRP A 281 12.72 15.22 8.29
CA TRP A 281 12.25 14.61 7.05
C TRP A 281 11.29 15.53 6.27
N ARG A 282 10.48 16.33 6.96
CA ARG A 282 9.59 17.32 6.34
C ARG A 282 10.33 18.55 5.79
N ASP A 283 11.54 18.80 6.27
CA ASP A 283 12.42 19.83 5.70
C ASP A 283 13.06 19.29 4.42
N GLY A 284 12.46 19.59 3.26
CA GLY A 284 12.93 19.12 1.95
C GLY A 284 14.37 19.51 1.60
N ASP A 285 14.96 20.45 2.35
CA ASP A 285 16.35 20.87 2.19
C ASP A 285 17.31 20.19 3.17
N ASP A 286 16.83 19.36 4.11
CA ASP A 286 17.70 18.64 5.02
C ASP A 286 18.62 17.68 4.24
N PRO A 287 19.97 17.90 4.29
CA PRO A 287 20.87 17.20 3.38
C PRO A 287 21.08 15.72 3.72
N LEU A 288 20.73 15.29 4.93
CA LEU A 288 20.78 13.87 5.31
C LEU A 288 19.47 13.14 4.94
N PHE A 289 18.33 13.77 5.20
CA PHE A 289 17.02 13.17 4.96
C PHE A 289 16.61 13.22 3.48
N HIS A 290 17.11 14.21 2.74
CA HIS A 290 16.96 14.37 1.29
C HIS A 290 18.33 14.49 0.61
N PRO A 291 19.11 13.41 0.52
CA PRO A 291 20.47 13.45 0.00
C PRO A 291 20.48 13.90 -1.47
N ARG A 292 21.10 15.03 -1.72
CA ARG A 292 21.33 15.55 -3.07
C ARG A 292 22.77 16.00 -3.19
N PRO A 293 23.42 15.85 -4.33
CA PRO A 293 24.76 16.39 -4.53
C PRO A 293 24.72 17.91 -4.50
N PRO A 294 25.76 18.56 -3.97
CA PRO A 294 25.83 20.02 -3.89
C PRO A 294 25.98 20.72 -5.25
N LEU A 295 26.51 20.02 -6.25
CA LEU A 295 26.55 20.38 -7.65
C LEU A 295 25.99 19.26 -8.50
N ASP A 296 25.32 19.59 -9.59
CA ASP A 296 24.78 18.61 -10.51
C ASP A 296 25.88 17.91 -11.36
N GLY A 297 25.49 16.81 -12.00
CA GLY A 297 26.44 16.01 -12.79
C GLY A 297 27.01 16.78 -13.98
N ALA A 298 26.26 17.67 -14.61
CA ALA A 298 26.72 18.46 -15.76
C ALA A 298 27.77 19.47 -15.34
N ALA A 299 27.56 20.17 -14.22
CA ALA A 299 28.52 21.10 -13.66
C ALA A 299 29.85 20.42 -13.30
N LEU A 300 29.77 19.22 -12.64
CA LEU A 300 30.98 18.45 -12.29
C LEU A 300 31.71 17.92 -13.53
N GLN A 301 31.01 17.46 -14.55
CA GLN A 301 31.61 17.04 -15.82
C GLN A 301 32.37 18.20 -16.48
N HIS A 302 31.74 19.36 -16.56
CA HIS A 302 32.37 20.56 -17.16
C HIS A 302 33.60 21.01 -16.38
N GLN A 303 33.52 21.12 -15.04
CA GLN A 303 34.59 21.63 -14.18
C GLN A 303 35.78 20.67 -14.01
N LEU A 304 35.52 19.35 -14.08
CA LEU A 304 36.51 18.30 -13.79
C LEU A 304 36.92 17.50 -15.04
N GLY A 305 36.34 17.79 -16.22
CA GLY A 305 36.62 17.05 -17.45
C GLY A 305 36.17 15.59 -17.43
N LEU A 306 35.13 15.27 -16.62
CA LEU A 306 34.66 13.90 -16.44
C LEU A 306 33.72 13.48 -17.56
N GLN A 307 33.83 12.21 -17.98
CA GLN A 307 32.86 11.61 -18.88
C GLN A 307 31.65 11.04 -18.11
N PRO A 308 30.46 10.98 -18.74
CA PRO A 308 29.32 10.27 -18.17
C PRO A 308 29.67 8.81 -17.88
N GLY A 309 29.36 8.32 -16.68
CA GLY A 309 29.67 6.93 -16.33
C GLY A 309 29.58 6.62 -14.84
N PRO A 310 29.90 5.39 -14.45
CA PRO A 310 29.82 4.93 -13.06
C PRO A 310 30.63 5.78 -12.07
N LEU A 311 31.81 6.27 -12.49
CA LEU A 311 32.69 7.08 -11.67
C LEU A 311 32.02 8.40 -11.26
N LEU A 312 31.33 9.06 -12.20
CA LEU A 312 30.56 10.27 -11.91
C LEU A 312 29.43 9.99 -10.91
N GLY A 313 28.73 8.85 -11.07
CA GLY A 313 27.68 8.43 -10.12
C GLY A 313 28.21 8.19 -8.71
N GLN A 314 29.39 7.60 -8.59
CA GLN A 314 30.07 7.38 -7.31
C GLN A 314 30.52 8.72 -6.69
N LEU A 315 31.08 9.62 -7.50
CA LEU A 315 31.45 10.96 -7.04
C LEU A 315 30.24 11.77 -6.54
N LEU A 316 29.13 11.78 -7.29
CA LEU A 316 27.90 12.43 -6.87
C LEU A 316 27.39 11.89 -5.53
N ARG A 317 27.44 10.57 -5.36
CA ARG A 317 27.07 9.93 -4.09
C ARG A 317 28.00 10.34 -2.95
N HIS A 318 29.32 10.33 -3.17
CA HIS A 318 30.29 10.79 -2.19
C HIS A 318 30.06 12.23 -1.76
N LEU A 319 29.89 13.15 -2.71
CA LEU A 319 29.60 14.56 -2.41
C LEU A 319 28.27 14.77 -1.69
N SER A 320 27.25 13.97 -2.02
CA SER A 320 25.98 13.96 -1.27
C SER A 320 26.18 13.52 0.17
N GLN A 321 27.03 12.53 0.41
CA GLN A 321 27.36 12.05 1.76
C GLN A 321 28.16 13.10 2.56
N GLU A 322 29.16 13.75 1.93
CA GLU A 322 29.93 14.83 2.56
C GLU A 322 29.02 16.00 2.97
N ARG A 323 28.06 16.35 2.12
CA ARG A 323 27.03 17.37 2.44
C ARG A 323 26.09 16.92 3.55
N ALA A 324 25.64 15.66 3.51
CA ALA A 324 24.71 15.08 4.50
C ALA A 324 25.27 15.13 5.94
N PHE A 325 26.58 15.00 6.09
CA PHE A 325 27.27 15.04 7.40
C PHE A 325 27.97 16.38 7.70
N GLY A 326 27.60 17.44 6.97
CA GLY A 326 28.04 18.81 7.27
C GLY A 326 29.51 19.13 6.92
N ARG A 327 30.16 18.28 6.12
CA ARG A 327 31.54 18.54 5.63
C ARG A 327 31.55 19.45 4.40
N LEU A 328 30.40 19.59 3.74
CA LEU A 328 30.15 20.57 2.69
C LEU A 328 28.95 21.43 3.07
N ALA A 329 28.91 22.66 2.55
CA ALA A 329 27.82 23.60 2.83
C ALA A 329 26.45 23.07 2.37
N ARG A 330 25.41 23.39 3.14
CA ARG A 330 24.02 23.00 2.83
C ARG A 330 23.55 23.54 1.49
N HIS A 331 23.95 24.78 1.17
CA HIS A 331 23.64 25.46 -0.10
C HIS A 331 24.95 25.99 -0.71
N CYS A 332 25.26 25.55 -1.92
CA CYS A 332 26.46 25.98 -2.66
C CYS A 332 26.14 27.17 -3.56
N THR A 333 25.74 28.30 -2.98
CA THR A 333 25.39 29.50 -3.69
C THR A 333 26.59 30.43 -3.87
N ALA A 334 27.51 30.42 -2.93
CA ALA A 334 28.73 31.28 -2.96
C ALA A 334 29.89 30.56 -3.66
N GLU A 335 30.81 31.33 -4.25
CA GLU A 335 32.00 30.82 -4.93
C GLU A 335 32.92 29.99 -4.01
N PRO A 336 33.18 30.40 -2.74
CA PRO A 336 33.96 29.54 -1.80
C PRO A 336 33.37 28.19 -1.55
N ASP A 337 32.04 28.07 -1.50
CA ASP A 337 31.36 26.77 -1.29
C ASP A 337 31.54 25.86 -2.50
N ARG A 338 31.45 26.42 -3.71
CA ARG A 338 31.68 25.68 -4.97
C ARG A 338 33.11 25.17 -5.07
N GLU A 339 34.10 26.01 -4.72
CA GLU A 339 35.49 25.59 -4.71
C GLU A 339 35.80 24.54 -3.68
N ALA A 340 35.13 24.57 -2.50
CA ALA A 340 35.23 23.52 -1.49
C ALA A 340 34.69 22.18 -2.04
N VAL A 341 33.57 22.19 -2.78
CA VAL A 341 33.03 21.00 -3.44
C VAL A 341 34.01 20.45 -4.48
N LEU A 342 34.56 21.31 -5.33
CA LEU A 342 35.52 20.88 -6.38
C LEU A 342 36.84 20.37 -5.81
N THR A 343 37.31 20.95 -4.71
CA THR A 343 38.49 20.47 -3.99
C THR A 343 38.24 19.09 -3.40
N THR A 344 37.09 18.87 -2.78
CA THR A 344 36.70 17.56 -2.24
C THR A 344 36.57 16.52 -3.37
N ALA A 345 35.96 16.92 -4.50
CA ALA A 345 35.83 16.04 -5.66
C ALA A 345 37.18 15.63 -6.26
N ARG A 346 38.14 16.58 -6.42
CA ARG A 346 39.50 16.30 -6.95
C ARG A 346 40.26 15.35 -6.02
N ARG A 347 40.17 15.56 -4.69
CA ARG A 347 40.82 14.67 -3.70
C ARG A 347 40.26 13.25 -3.83
N TRP A 348 38.95 13.10 -3.83
CA TRP A 348 38.30 11.79 -3.96
C TRP A 348 38.70 11.08 -5.25
N LEU A 349 38.74 11.78 -6.40
CA LEU A 349 39.16 11.21 -7.67
C LEU A 349 40.63 10.76 -7.65
N HIS A 350 41.50 11.52 -7.01
CA HIS A 350 42.91 11.15 -6.83
C HIS A 350 43.06 9.85 -6.04
N ASP A 351 42.32 9.73 -4.91
CA ASP A 351 42.32 8.53 -4.07
C ASP A 351 41.81 7.30 -4.82
N GLN A 352 40.78 7.44 -5.65
CA GLN A 352 40.27 6.35 -6.50
C GLN A 352 41.30 5.88 -7.54
N THR A 353 42.09 6.80 -8.10
CA THR A 353 43.12 6.47 -9.07
C THR A 353 44.28 5.71 -8.42
N GLN A 354 44.63 6.05 -7.17
CA GLN A 354 45.67 5.34 -6.43
C GLN A 354 45.25 3.94 -5.97
N GLN A 355 43.97 3.71 -5.69
CA GLN A 355 43.44 2.39 -5.30
C GLN A 355 43.28 1.43 -6.48
N ALA A 356 43.27 1.93 -7.73
CA ALA A 356 43.15 1.15 -8.94
C ALA A 356 44.50 0.74 -9.54
N THR A 357 45.62 1.22 -8.98
CA THR A 357 47.02 0.91 -9.34
C THR A 357 47.60 -0.03 -8.32
#